data_52b6d56b2d05b7d96530be4ab46eb3d2
#
_entry.id   52b6d56b2d05b7d96530be4ab46eb3d2
#
_cell.length_a   1.000
_cell.length_b   1.000
_cell.length_c   1.000
_cell.angle_alpha   90.00
_cell.angle_beta   90.00
_cell.angle_gamma   90.00
#
_symmetry.space_group_name_H-M   'P 1'
#
loop_
_entity.id
_entity.type
_entity.pdbx_description
1 polymer ?
#
loop_
_entity_poly.entity_id
_entity_poly.type
_entity_poly.pdbx_seq_one_letter_code
_entity_poly.pdbx_strand_id
1 'polypeptide(L)'
;MPRNLRNIAIIAHVDHGKTTLVDKLLQQSGTFAAHEHVQERVMDSNDLERERGITILAKNCAVRYEGTHINIVDTPGHADFGGEVERVLSMVDGVLLLVDAVEGPMPQTRFVTRKALALGLKPIVVVNKVDRPGARPDWVVNQTFDLFDKLGATEEQLDFPVVYASALEGWSTRDLKSPGKDLASLFKAILEFVPVRDEDPEAPLQLQICSLDYSSYVGKIGIGRIRRGRVRAAQEVLLLFGNSTPVKAKINQVLMFEGLERKPVDEAQAGDIVLINGIDEVGIGATLCDLEHPDPLPLLKVDEPTLTMNFLVNSSPLAGREGKFVTSRQIRERLEREIKSNVAMRVEFPEDTDTFIVHGRGELHLTILLENMRREGYEIAVSRPRVIVKEIDGAKCEPFEVLTVDVEDANQGSVMEELGRRRGELLDMQPDGKGRVRLDYRIPARGLIGFQGEFMTLTRGTGIMSHVFDEYAPAGKGEVAERRNGVLVSQDDGAAVAYALWKLQERGRMFVNPGDPVYEGMIVGIHSRDNDLTVNPIRTKQLTNIRASGKDEAIDLVPPIGLTLEYAVEFIADDELVEITPRSIRLRKRFLKEHERRRESRAAA
;
A
#
# COMPACT_ATOMS: atom_id res chain seq x y z
N MET A 1 -30.46 -8.28 -27.36
CA MET A 1 -29.09 -8.61 -27.82
C MET A 1 -28.16 -8.48 -26.64
N PRO A 2 -27.25 -9.41 -26.41
CA PRO A 2 -26.27 -9.25 -25.32
C PRO A 2 -25.53 -7.93 -25.53
N ARG A 3 -25.39 -7.17 -24.46
CA ARG A 3 -24.76 -5.86 -24.49
C ARG A 3 -23.26 -6.00 -24.74
N ASN A 4 -22.71 -5.15 -25.62
CA ASN A 4 -21.27 -5.12 -25.85
C ASN A 4 -20.56 -4.38 -24.70
N LEU A 5 -20.44 -5.04 -23.56
CA LEU A 5 -19.80 -4.53 -22.34
C LEU A 5 -18.81 -5.57 -21.81
N ARG A 6 -17.64 -5.13 -21.36
CA ARG A 6 -16.66 -5.93 -20.63
C ARG A 6 -16.15 -5.16 -19.43
N ASN A 7 -16.10 -5.80 -18.27
CA ASN A 7 -15.51 -5.25 -17.05
C ASN A 7 -14.27 -6.06 -16.70
N ILE A 8 -13.10 -5.44 -16.73
CA ILE A 8 -11.82 -6.10 -16.46
C ILE A 8 -11.04 -5.38 -15.38
N ALA A 9 -10.27 -6.14 -14.59
CA ALA A 9 -9.25 -5.59 -13.70
C ALA A 9 -7.85 -5.93 -14.25
N ILE A 10 -6.89 -5.04 -14.03
CA ILE A 10 -5.48 -5.28 -14.38
C ILE A 10 -4.69 -5.53 -13.11
N ILE A 11 -4.06 -6.70 -13.03
CA ILE A 11 -3.20 -7.16 -11.95
C ILE A 11 -1.76 -7.19 -12.46
N ALA A 12 -0.84 -6.55 -11.76
CA ALA A 12 0.58 -6.59 -12.11
C ALA A 12 1.45 -6.39 -10.87
N HIS A 13 2.68 -6.91 -10.92
CA HIS A 13 3.72 -6.48 -10.00
C HIS A 13 4.19 -5.06 -10.36
N VAL A 14 4.81 -4.38 -9.37
CA VAL A 14 5.49 -3.10 -9.59
C VAL A 14 6.49 -3.27 -10.74
N ASP A 15 6.58 -2.27 -11.60
CA ASP A 15 7.46 -2.23 -12.78
C ASP A 15 7.18 -3.27 -13.89
N HIS A 16 6.18 -4.13 -13.80
CA HIS A 16 5.79 -5.04 -14.90
C HIS A 16 5.16 -4.31 -16.09
N GLY A 17 4.94 -2.99 -15.99
CA GLY A 17 4.47 -2.14 -17.10
C GLY A 17 2.97 -1.93 -17.14
N LYS A 18 2.27 -2.04 -16.00
CA LYS A 18 0.81 -1.87 -15.88
C LYS A 18 0.35 -0.50 -16.40
N THR A 19 0.88 0.57 -15.85
CA THR A 19 0.54 1.95 -16.24
C THR A 19 0.81 2.20 -17.71
N THR A 20 1.97 1.74 -18.22
CA THR A 20 2.32 1.85 -19.65
C THR A 20 1.33 1.11 -20.54
N LEU A 21 0.89 -0.09 -20.15
CA LEU A 21 -0.10 -0.84 -20.92
C LEU A 21 -1.44 -0.13 -20.96
N VAL A 22 -1.92 0.38 -19.81
CA VAL A 22 -3.19 1.13 -19.73
C VAL A 22 -3.14 2.40 -20.57
N ASP A 23 -2.05 3.16 -20.51
CA ASP A 23 -1.85 4.35 -21.34
C ASP A 23 -1.94 4.01 -22.83
N LYS A 24 -1.32 2.90 -23.26
CA LYS A 24 -1.37 2.45 -24.65
C LYS A 24 -2.76 1.94 -25.07
N LEU A 25 -3.48 1.25 -24.16
CA LEU A 25 -4.87 0.86 -24.41
C LEU A 25 -5.76 2.09 -24.60
N LEU A 26 -5.62 3.10 -23.76
CA LEU A 26 -6.34 4.36 -23.89
C LEU A 26 -6.01 5.09 -25.20
N GLN A 27 -4.73 5.16 -25.56
CA GLN A 27 -4.29 5.81 -26.81
C GLN A 27 -4.83 5.11 -28.06
N GLN A 28 -4.76 3.78 -28.11
CA GLN A 28 -5.11 3.00 -29.31
C GLN A 28 -6.61 2.71 -29.44
N SER A 29 -7.38 2.89 -28.39
CA SER A 29 -8.85 2.78 -28.44
C SER A 29 -9.54 3.95 -29.15
N GLY A 30 -8.80 5.02 -29.50
CA GLY A 30 -9.38 6.23 -30.08
C GLY A 30 -10.19 7.08 -29.08
N THR A 31 -10.03 6.82 -27.78
CA THR A 31 -10.74 7.56 -26.72
C THR A 31 -10.24 9.00 -26.60
N PHE A 32 -8.98 9.27 -26.98
CA PHE A 32 -8.40 10.61 -27.04
C PHE A 32 -8.39 11.17 -28.45
N ALA A 33 -8.66 12.46 -28.61
CA ALA A 33 -8.52 13.14 -29.88
C ALA A 33 -7.05 13.13 -30.33
N ALA A 34 -6.82 13.02 -31.64
CA ALA A 34 -5.48 12.92 -32.25
C ALA A 34 -4.51 14.08 -31.91
N HIS A 35 -5.00 15.13 -31.25
CA HIS A 35 -4.25 16.32 -30.84
C HIS A 35 -4.02 16.46 -29.35
N GLU A 36 -4.59 15.57 -28.53
CA GLU A 36 -4.36 15.59 -27.07
C GLU A 36 -3.03 14.92 -26.77
N HIS A 37 -2.07 15.71 -26.30
CA HIS A 37 -0.86 15.20 -25.66
C HIS A 37 -1.24 14.56 -24.33
N VAL A 38 -1.41 13.24 -24.33
CA VAL A 38 -1.59 12.46 -23.11
C VAL A 38 -0.27 12.48 -22.37
N GLN A 39 -0.24 13.03 -21.15
CA GLN A 39 0.92 12.92 -20.27
C GLN A 39 1.21 11.44 -20.01
N GLU A 40 2.46 11.04 -19.98
CA GLU A 40 2.84 9.70 -19.54
C GLU A 40 2.38 9.46 -18.10
N ARG A 41 1.92 8.24 -17.79
CA ARG A 41 1.36 7.82 -16.50
C ARG A 41 0.08 8.56 -16.11
N VAL A 42 -0.85 8.65 -17.03
CA VAL A 42 -2.13 9.35 -16.84
C VAL A 42 -2.94 8.76 -15.67
N MET A 43 -2.82 7.47 -15.41
CA MET A 43 -3.49 6.81 -14.27
C MET A 43 -2.84 7.12 -12.92
N ASP A 44 -1.56 7.47 -12.86
CA ASP A 44 -0.87 7.78 -11.60
C ASP A 44 -1.06 9.27 -11.26
N SER A 45 -2.27 9.65 -10.84
CA SER A 45 -2.61 11.04 -10.51
C SER A 45 -2.09 11.51 -9.14
N ASN A 46 -1.71 10.59 -8.26
CA ASN A 46 -1.17 10.89 -6.94
C ASN A 46 0.36 10.98 -6.99
N ASP A 47 0.93 12.05 -6.46
CA ASP A 47 2.39 12.25 -6.42
C ASP A 47 3.12 11.12 -5.68
N LEU A 48 2.51 10.56 -4.62
CA LEU A 48 3.05 9.41 -3.89
C LEU A 48 3.11 8.13 -4.74
N GLU A 49 2.11 7.89 -5.58
CA GLU A 49 2.11 6.75 -6.50
C GLU A 49 3.23 6.88 -7.53
N ARG A 50 3.42 8.10 -8.08
CA ARG A 50 4.51 8.39 -9.03
C ARG A 50 5.90 8.23 -8.42
N GLU A 51 6.09 8.74 -7.20
CA GLU A 51 7.36 8.67 -6.48
C GLU A 51 7.73 7.24 -6.09
N ARG A 52 6.74 6.44 -5.69
CA ARG A 52 6.94 5.07 -5.20
C ARG A 52 6.81 4.01 -6.29
N GLY A 53 6.27 4.36 -7.44
CA GLY A 53 6.01 3.43 -8.54
C GLY A 53 4.93 2.38 -8.23
N ILE A 54 4.07 2.62 -7.22
CA ILE A 54 3.01 1.69 -6.81
C ILE A 54 1.63 2.32 -6.96
N THR A 55 0.63 1.51 -7.30
CA THR A 55 -0.78 1.92 -7.24
C THR A 55 -1.26 1.79 -5.80
N ILE A 56 -1.74 2.88 -5.22
CA ILE A 56 -2.26 2.96 -3.85
C ILE A 56 -3.78 2.82 -3.86
N LEU A 57 -4.44 3.59 -4.73
CA LEU A 57 -5.89 3.61 -4.88
C LEU A 57 -6.30 3.01 -6.22
N ALA A 58 -7.35 2.20 -6.19
CA ALA A 58 -7.96 1.69 -7.41
C ALA A 58 -8.51 2.83 -8.26
N LYS A 59 -8.28 2.78 -9.56
CA LYS A 59 -8.75 3.76 -10.52
C LYS A 59 -9.52 3.09 -11.63
N ASN A 60 -10.53 3.78 -12.12
CA ASN A 60 -11.37 3.30 -13.18
C ASN A 60 -11.18 4.15 -14.44
N CYS A 61 -11.09 3.50 -15.58
CA CYS A 61 -11.19 4.13 -16.88
C CYS A 61 -12.03 3.25 -17.81
N ALA A 62 -12.43 3.79 -18.95
CA ALA A 62 -13.18 3.04 -19.93
C ALA A 62 -12.70 3.34 -21.34
N VAL A 63 -12.68 2.33 -22.18
CA VAL A 63 -12.31 2.45 -23.60
C VAL A 63 -13.40 1.83 -24.48
N ARG A 64 -13.44 2.25 -25.73
CA ARG A 64 -14.32 1.66 -26.74
C ARG A 64 -13.50 0.97 -27.83
N TYR A 65 -13.79 -0.30 -28.07
CA TYR A 65 -13.15 -1.05 -29.13
C TYR A 65 -14.18 -1.89 -29.91
N GLU A 66 -14.23 -1.73 -31.22
CA GLU A 66 -15.20 -2.41 -32.11
C GLU A 66 -16.66 -2.34 -31.62
N GLY A 67 -17.07 -1.18 -31.10
CA GLY A 67 -18.42 -0.96 -30.57
C GLY A 67 -18.68 -1.53 -29.18
N THR A 68 -17.70 -2.18 -28.57
CA THR A 68 -17.77 -2.68 -27.19
C THR A 68 -17.22 -1.64 -26.22
N HIS A 69 -17.94 -1.40 -25.13
CA HIS A 69 -17.47 -0.61 -23.98
C HIS A 69 -16.69 -1.52 -23.04
N ILE A 70 -15.46 -1.17 -22.74
CA ILE A 70 -14.57 -1.95 -21.87
C ILE A 70 -14.20 -1.07 -20.68
N ASN A 71 -14.74 -1.40 -19.50
CA ASN A 71 -14.31 -0.80 -18.24
C ASN A 71 -13.03 -1.48 -17.78
N ILE A 72 -12.04 -0.67 -17.45
CA ILE A 72 -10.74 -1.12 -16.95
C ILE A 72 -10.58 -0.58 -15.53
N VAL A 73 -10.42 -1.48 -14.59
CA VAL A 73 -10.17 -1.13 -13.19
C VAL A 73 -8.72 -1.45 -12.86
N ASP A 74 -7.96 -0.42 -12.53
CA ASP A 74 -6.59 -0.56 -12.07
C ASP A 74 -6.58 -0.97 -10.59
N THR A 75 -5.89 -2.08 -10.26
CA THR A 75 -5.87 -2.63 -8.91
C THR A 75 -4.55 -2.34 -8.21
N PRO A 76 -4.57 -1.99 -6.91
CA PRO A 76 -3.35 -1.99 -6.10
C PRO A 76 -2.69 -3.38 -6.12
N GLY A 77 -1.35 -3.40 -6.24
CA GLY A 77 -0.58 -4.65 -6.22
C GLY A 77 -0.17 -5.11 -4.82
N HIS A 78 -0.12 -4.20 -3.85
CA HIS A 78 0.39 -4.46 -2.50
C HIS A 78 -0.69 -5.04 -1.58
N ALA A 79 -0.32 -6.03 -0.75
CA ALA A 79 -1.24 -6.72 0.16
C ALA A 79 -1.89 -5.80 1.21
N ASP A 80 -1.20 -4.72 1.62
CA ASP A 80 -1.73 -3.74 2.57
C ASP A 80 -3.00 -3.04 2.07
N PHE A 81 -3.23 -3.03 0.74
CA PHE A 81 -4.44 -2.50 0.10
C PHE A 81 -5.43 -3.61 -0.29
N GLY A 82 -5.30 -4.81 0.26
CA GLY A 82 -6.12 -5.95 -0.11
C GLY A 82 -7.62 -5.75 0.06
N GLY A 83 -8.06 -4.92 1.00
CA GLY A 83 -9.47 -4.55 1.13
C GLY A 83 -10.02 -3.79 -0.09
N GLU A 84 -9.19 -2.99 -0.77
CA GLU A 84 -9.56 -2.36 -2.04
C GLU A 84 -9.58 -3.36 -3.18
N VAL A 85 -8.59 -4.26 -3.22
CA VAL A 85 -8.50 -5.29 -4.25
C VAL A 85 -9.76 -6.16 -4.26
N GLU A 86 -10.22 -6.67 -3.12
CA GLU A 86 -11.42 -7.50 -3.03
C GLU A 86 -12.66 -6.79 -3.55
N ARG A 87 -12.82 -5.53 -3.18
CA ARG A 87 -13.96 -4.70 -3.59
C ARG A 87 -13.96 -4.44 -5.09
N VAL A 88 -12.80 -4.12 -5.64
CA VAL A 88 -12.62 -3.87 -7.08
C VAL A 88 -12.87 -5.13 -7.88
N LEU A 89 -12.30 -6.26 -7.46
CA LEU A 89 -12.48 -7.55 -8.14
C LEU A 89 -13.95 -8.00 -8.14
N SER A 90 -14.76 -7.57 -7.16
CA SER A 90 -16.19 -7.86 -7.17
C SER A 90 -16.94 -7.15 -8.31
N MET A 91 -16.43 -6.06 -8.87
CA MET A 91 -17.07 -5.31 -9.95
C MET A 91 -16.77 -5.83 -11.35
N VAL A 92 -15.78 -6.70 -11.51
CA VAL A 92 -15.28 -7.13 -12.83
C VAL A 92 -15.68 -8.56 -13.19
N ASP A 93 -15.50 -8.92 -14.45
CA ASP A 93 -15.87 -10.22 -15.03
C ASP A 93 -14.65 -11.05 -15.43
N GLY A 94 -13.51 -10.40 -15.61
CA GLY A 94 -12.23 -11.03 -15.92
C GLY A 94 -11.06 -10.20 -15.44
N VAL A 95 -9.88 -10.82 -15.45
CA VAL A 95 -8.64 -10.16 -15.02
C VAL A 95 -7.55 -10.30 -16.06
N LEU A 96 -6.79 -9.24 -16.29
CA LEU A 96 -5.54 -9.28 -17.03
C LEU A 96 -4.40 -9.41 -16.02
N LEU A 97 -3.72 -10.55 -15.99
CA LEU A 97 -2.51 -10.74 -15.21
C LEU A 97 -1.29 -10.39 -16.06
N LEU A 98 -0.68 -9.26 -15.76
CA LEU A 98 0.52 -8.78 -16.46
C LEU A 98 1.77 -9.31 -15.79
N VAL A 99 2.60 -10.04 -16.54
CA VAL A 99 3.82 -10.66 -16.05
C VAL A 99 5.01 -10.25 -16.93
N ASP A 100 6.12 -9.87 -16.32
CA ASP A 100 7.35 -9.54 -17.03
C ASP A 100 7.99 -10.79 -17.65
N ALA A 101 8.39 -10.72 -18.92
CA ALA A 101 8.96 -11.84 -19.68
C ALA A 101 10.35 -12.29 -19.18
N VAL A 102 11.03 -11.48 -18.38
CA VAL A 102 12.34 -11.79 -17.80
C VAL A 102 12.21 -12.30 -16.37
N GLU A 103 11.41 -11.62 -15.55
CA GLU A 103 11.28 -11.85 -14.10
C GLU A 103 10.28 -12.98 -13.76
N GLY A 104 9.23 -13.12 -14.58
CA GLY A 104 8.15 -14.04 -14.30
C GLY A 104 7.17 -13.53 -13.22
N PRO A 105 6.29 -14.41 -12.70
CA PRO A 105 5.32 -14.03 -11.68
C PRO A 105 6.01 -13.75 -10.34
N MET A 106 5.87 -12.51 -9.84
CA MET A 106 6.52 -12.02 -8.63
C MET A 106 5.63 -12.21 -7.38
N PRO A 107 6.21 -12.23 -6.17
CA PRO A 107 5.48 -12.52 -4.93
C PRO A 107 4.23 -11.66 -4.69
N GLN A 108 4.27 -10.36 -4.98
CA GLN A 108 3.14 -9.46 -4.74
C GLN A 108 1.90 -9.81 -5.58
N THR A 109 2.07 -10.35 -6.79
CA THR A 109 0.94 -10.75 -7.63
C THR A 109 0.19 -11.96 -7.09
N ARG A 110 0.81 -12.80 -6.23
CA ARG A 110 0.18 -14.00 -5.64
C ARG A 110 -1.08 -13.66 -4.87
N PHE A 111 -1.04 -12.60 -4.06
CA PHE A 111 -2.19 -12.20 -3.24
C PHE A 111 -3.40 -11.83 -4.10
N VAL A 112 -3.21 -10.89 -5.04
CA VAL A 112 -4.31 -10.40 -5.89
C VAL A 112 -4.82 -11.51 -6.80
N THR A 113 -3.92 -12.33 -7.34
CA THR A 113 -4.29 -13.50 -8.15
C THR A 113 -5.10 -14.52 -7.34
N ARG A 114 -4.68 -14.87 -6.12
CA ARG A 114 -5.44 -15.77 -5.25
C ARG A 114 -6.87 -15.28 -5.01
N LYS A 115 -7.03 -13.97 -4.75
CA LYS A 115 -8.36 -13.36 -4.55
C LYS A 115 -9.20 -13.39 -5.83
N ALA A 116 -8.59 -13.11 -6.98
CA ALA A 116 -9.27 -13.17 -8.28
C ALA A 116 -9.75 -14.61 -8.61
N LEU A 117 -8.89 -15.61 -8.41
CA LEU A 117 -9.22 -17.02 -8.63
C LEU A 117 -10.33 -17.50 -7.68
N ALA A 118 -10.27 -17.12 -6.40
CA ALA A 118 -11.29 -17.45 -5.40
C ALA A 118 -12.67 -16.85 -5.71
N LEU A 119 -12.72 -15.71 -6.41
CA LEU A 119 -13.96 -15.11 -6.92
C LEU A 119 -14.46 -15.74 -8.23
N GLY A 120 -13.78 -16.77 -8.74
CA GLY A 120 -14.13 -17.43 -9.99
C GLY A 120 -13.85 -16.62 -11.25
N LEU A 121 -13.03 -15.56 -11.15
CA LEU A 121 -12.67 -14.74 -12.32
C LEU A 121 -11.77 -15.53 -13.27
N LYS A 122 -11.97 -15.33 -14.58
CA LYS A 122 -11.13 -15.94 -15.62
C LYS A 122 -9.93 -15.03 -15.91
N PRO A 123 -8.68 -15.53 -15.72
CA PRO A 123 -7.49 -14.75 -16.00
C PRO A 123 -7.12 -14.81 -17.48
N ILE A 124 -6.66 -13.69 -18.03
CA ILE A 124 -5.90 -13.61 -19.29
C ILE A 124 -4.47 -13.25 -18.89
N VAL A 125 -3.50 -14.09 -19.23
CA VAL A 125 -2.09 -13.85 -18.92
C VAL A 125 -1.46 -13.01 -20.02
N VAL A 126 -0.93 -11.84 -19.67
CA VAL A 126 -0.22 -10.95 -20.59
C VAL A 126 1.26 -10.97 -20.25
N VAL A 127 2.05 -11.68 -21.05
CA VAL A 127 3.51 -11.72 -20.92
C VAL A 127 4.08 -10.47 -21.58
N ASN A 128 4.47 -9.50 -20.77
CA ASN A 128 4.94 -8.18 -21.21
C ASN A 128 6.47 -8.11 -21.30
N LYS A 129 6.96 -7.12 -22.04
CA LYS A 129 8.39 -6.84 -22.25
C LYS A 129 9.11 -7.98 -22.98
N VAL A 130 8.42 -8.64 -23.89
CA VAL A 130 9.01 -9.72 -24.70
C VAL A 130 10.10 -9.22 -25.67
N ASP A 131 10.19 -7.91 -25.86
CA ASP A 131 11.22 -7.19 -26.59
C ASP A 131 12.57 -7.12 -25.86
N ARG A 132 12.59 -7.37 -24.54
CA ARG A 132 13.81 -7.25 -23.73
C ARG A 132 14.81 -8.37 -23.99
N PRO A 133 16.13 -8.06 -23.99
CA PRO A 133 17.17 -9.07 -23.96
C PRO A 133 17.00 -9.98 -22.74
N GLY A 134 17.00 -11.30 -22.96
CA GLY A 134 16.82 -12.27 -21.87
C GLY A 134 15.38 -12.64 -21.55
N ALA A 135 14.39 -12.15 -22.32
CA ALA A 135 13.01 -12.59 -22.21
C ALA A 135 12.87 -14.10 -22.40
N ARG A 136 12.05 -14.75 -21.58
CA ARG A 136 11.80 -16.21 -21.53
C ARG A 136 10.29 -16.48 -21.48
N PRO A 137 9.54 -16.14 -22.53
CA PRO A 137 8.08 -16.20 -22.49
C PRO A 137 7.53 -17.59 -22.10
N ASP A 138 8.08 -18.68 -22.66
CA ASP A 138 7.63 -20.04 -22.37
C ASP A 138 7.87 -20.43 -20.90
N TRP A 139 9.01 -20.04 -20.33
CA TRP A 139 9.29 -20.25 -18.92
C TRP A 139 8.33 -19.47 -18.02
N VAL A 140 8.01 -18.21 -18.38
CA VAL A 140 7.06 -17.37 -17.64
C VAL A 140 5.66 -17.98 -17.65
N VAL A 141 5.20 -18.50 -18.79
CA VAL A 141 3.90 -19.17 -18.89
C VAL A 141 3.86 -20.40 -17.96
N ASN A 142 4.90 -21.24 -17.96
CA ASN A 142 4.98 -22.40 -17.09
C ASN A 142 4.99 -22.00 -15.61
N GLN A 143 5.77 -20.96 -15.23
CA GLN A 143 5.80 -20.46 -13.85
C GLN A 143 4.44 -19.86 -13.43
N THR A 144 3.71 -19.27 -14.35
CA THR A 144 2.36 -18.75 -14.08
C THR A 144 1.36 -19.88 -13.91
N PHE A 145 1.48 -20.96 -14.69
CA PHE A 145 0.69 -22.17 -14.54
C PHE A 145 0.93 -22.81 -13.16
N ASP A 146 2.20 -23.02 -12.78
CA ASP A 146 2.57 -23.56 -11.47
C ASP A 146 2.06 -22.68 -10.31
N LEU A 147 2.06 -21.34 -10.50
CA LEU A 147 1.49 -20.42 -9.53
C LEU A 147 -0.03 -20.62 -9.38
N PHE A 148 -0.76 -20.73 -10.47
CA PHE A 148 -2.22 -20.90 -10.44
C PHE A 148 -2.61 -22.23 -9.80
N ASP A 149 -1.92 -23.32 -10.15
CA ASP A 149 -2.13 -24.63 -9.53
C ASP A 149 -1.92 -24.59 -8.01
N LYS A 150 -0.82 -23.99 -7.55
CA LYS A 150 -0.54 -23.79 -6.11
C LYS A 150 -1.55 -22.90 -5.41
N LEU A 151 -2.21 -21.99 -6.11
CA LEU A 151 -3.25 -21.12 -5.57
C LEU A 151 -4.65 -21.77 -5.59
N GLY A 152 -4.76 -23.03 -6.06
CA GLY A 152 -6.01 -23.77 -6.11
C GLY A 152 -6.94 -23.35 -7.24
N ALA A 153 -6.38 -22.94 -8.39
CA ALA A 153 -7.17 -22.64 -9.58
C ALA A 153 -7.96 -23.86 -10.07
N THR A 154 -9.13 -23.60 -10.64
CA THR A 154 -9.93 -24.64 -11.30
C THR A 154 -9.31 -25.03 -12.66
N GLU A 155 -9.69 -26.19 -13.23
CA GLU A 155 -9.24 -26.60 -14.57
C GLU A 155 -9.54 -25.53 -15.63
N GLU A 156 -10.71 -24.86 -15.55
CA GLU A 156 -11.05 -23.75 -16.46
C GLU A 156 -10.18 -22.52 -16.30
N GLN A 157 -9.64 -22.28 -15.10
CA GLN A 157 -8.73 -21.18 -14.81
C GLN A 157 -7.29 -21.52 -15.16
N LEU A 158 -6.91 -22.81 -15.16
CA LEU A 158 -5.62 -23.30 -15.62
C LEU A 158 -5.51 -23.28 -17.14
N ASP A 159 -6.63 -23.38 -17.88
CA ASP A 159 -6.68 -23.20 -19.34
C ASP A 159 -6.81 -21.71 -19.71
N PHE A 160 -5.86 -20.92 -19.25
CA PHE A 160 -5.86 -19.48 -19.47
C PHE A 160 -5.28 -19.08 -20.84
N PRO A 161 -5.89 -18.10 -21.53
CA PRO A 161 -5.32 -17.56 -22.75
C PRO A 161 -4.06 -16.73 -22.47
N VAL A 162 -3.07 -16.82 -23.35
CA VAL A 162 -1.82 -16.09 -23.28
C VAL A 162 -1.74 -15.06 -24.39
N VAL A 163 -1.33 -13.83 -24.04
CA VAL A 163 -1.03 -12.74 -24.98
C VAL A 163 0.38 -12.24 -24.68
N TYR A 164 1.22 -12.15 -25.68
CA TYR A 164 2.56 -11.58 -25.59
C TYR A 164 2.50 -10.10 -25.97
N ALA A 165 3.21 -9.25 -25.24
CA ALA A 165 3.15 -7.81 -25.45
C ALA A 165 4.50 -7.11 -25.21
N SER A 166 4.68 -6.01 -25.91
CA SER A 166 5.58 -4.92 -25.54
C SER A 166 4.73 -3.67 -25.30
N ALA A 167 4.39 -3.42 -24.04
CA ALA A 167 3.60 -2.25 -23.67
C ALA A 167 4.33 -0.95 -24.02
N LEU A 168 5.66 -0.92 -23.93
CA LEU A 168 6.47 0.25 -24.28
C LEU A 168 6.35 0.60 -25.77
N GLU A 169 6.49 -0.41 -26.65
CA GLU A 169 6.37 -0.24 -28.09
C GLU A 169 4.90 -0.19 -28.54
N GLY A 170 3.95 -0.63 -27.71
CA GLY A 170 2.52 -0.54 -27.96
C GLY A 170 1.96 -1.61 -28.88
N TRP A 171 2.48 -2.84 -28.83
CA TRP A 171 1.96 -3.96 -29.62
C TRP A 171 1.73 -5.22 -28.79
N SER A 172 0.89 -6.11 -29.32
CA SER A 172 0.60 -7.42 -28.74
C SER A 172 0.38 -8.48 -29.82
N THR A 173 0.63 -9.75 -29.47
CA THR A 173 0.42 -10.90 -30.35
C THR A 173 0.05 -12.14 -29.55
N ARG A 174 -0.61 -13.11 -30.18
CA ARG A 174 -0.81 -14.46 -29.65
C ARG A 174 0.25 -15.45 -30.15
N ASP A 175 1.03 -15.06 -31.16
CA ASP A 175 2.12 -15.89 -31.74
C ASP A 175 3.40 -15.05 -31.83
N LEU A 176 4.42 -15.41 -31.06
CA LEU A 176 5.73 -14.74 -31.07
C LEU A 176 6.44 -14.76 -32.44
N LYS A 177 6.08 -15.69 -33.32
CA LYS A 177 6.63 -15.74 -34.68
C LYS A 177 6.06 -14.64 -35.58
N SER A 178 4.94 -14.03 -35.16
CA SER A 178 4.24 -12.99 -35.91
C SER A 178 4.00 -11.79 -34.97
N PRO A 179 5.01 -10.91 -34.76
CA PRO A 179 4.87 -9.73 -33.91
C PRO A 179 3.71 -8.85 -34.36
N GLY A 180 2.93 -8.37 -33.39
CA GLY A 180 1.83 -7.44 -33.64
C GLY A 180 2.34 -6.04 -34.03
N LYS A 181 1.44 -5.24 -34.61
CA LYS A 181 1.72 -3.81 -34.92
C LYS A 181 1.07 -2.87 -33.90
N ASP A 182 0.06 -3.36 -33.20
CA ASP A 182 -0.78 -2.65 -32.24
C ASP A 182 -1.29 -3.59 -31.14
N LEU A 183 -2.15 -3.10 -30.25
CA LEU A 183 -2.76 -3.88 -29.19
C LEU A 183 -4.05 -4.63 -29.60
N ALA A 184 -4.37 -4.72 -30.89
CA ALA A 184 -5.58 -5.39 -31.37
C ALA A 184 -5.69 -6.85 -30.90
N SER A 185 -4.58 -7.58 -30.81
CA SER A 185 -4.58 -8.96 -30.30
C SER A 185 -5.03 -9.05 -28.84
N LEU A 186 -4.66 -8.08 -28.00
CA LEU A 186 -5.08 -8.01 -26.61
C LEU A 186 -6.57 -7.62 -26.51
N PHE A 187 -7.02 -6.61 -27.26
CA PHE A 187 -8.44 -6.26 -27.31
C PHE A 187 -9.31 -7.43 -27.74
N LYS A 188 -8.92 -8.15 -28.78
CA LYS A 188 -9.64 -9.36 -29.24
C LYS A 188 -9.65 -10.45 -28.18
N ALA A 189 -8.55 -10.65 -27.44
CA ALA A 189 -8.52 -11.59 -26.32
C ALA A 189 -9.53 -11.18 -25.23
N ILE A 190 -9.61 -9.89 -24.88
CA ILE A 190 -10.60 -9.40 -23.91
C ILE A 190 -12.03 -9.68 -24.40
N LEU A 191 -12.33 -9.40 -25.66
CA LEU A 191 -13.67 -9.63 -26.21
C LEU A 191 -14.05 -11.12 -26.27
N GLU A 192 -13.09 -11.99 -26.52
CA GLU A 192 -13.28 -13.43 -26.69
C GLU A 192 -13.38 -14.17 -25.35
N PHE A 193 -12.51 -13.86 -24.39
CA PHE A 193 -12.34 -14.66 -23.17
C PHE A 193 -13.01 -14.07 -21.93
N VAL A 194 -13.24 -12.75 -21.87
CA VAL A 194 -13.98 -12.16 -20.73
C VAL A 194 -15.48 -12.41 -20.95
N PRO A 195 -16.15 -13.13 -20.01
CA PRO A 195 -17.56 -13.46 -20.18
C PRO A 195 -18.45 -12.22 -20.15
N VAL A 196 -19.54 -12.25 -20.89
CA VAL A 196 -20.67 -11.33 -20.70
C VAL A 196 -21.62 -11.99 -19.70
N ARG A 197 -21.87 -11.35 -18.57
CA ARG A 197 -22.89 -11.83 -17.65
C ARG A 197 -24.27 -11.52 -18.19
N ASP A 198 -25.17 -12.48 -18.02
CA ASP A 198 -26.58 -12.31 -18.32
C ASP A 198 -27.24 -11.60 -17.11
N GLU A 199 -27.15 -10.28 -17.10
CA GLU A 199 -27.71 -9.41 -16.05
C GLU A 199 -29.00 -8.78 -16.59
N ASP A 200 -30.10 -8.89 -15.80
CA ASP A 200 -31.42 -8.45 -16.22
C ASP A 200 -31.65 -6.95 -15.98
N PRO A 201 -31.72 -6.12 -17.05
CA PRO A 201 -31.97 -4.69 -16.92
C PRO A 201 -33.43 -4.33 -16.58
N GLU A 202 -34.37 -5.26 -16.72
CA GLU A 202 -35.81 -5.04 -16.43
C GLU A 202 -36.17 -5.44 -15.00
N ALA A 203 -35.28 -6.11 -14.27
CA ALA A 203 -35.49 -6.46 -12.87
C ALA A 203 -35.42 -5.22 -11.95
N PRO A 204 -35.93 -5.30 -10.72
CA PRO A 204 -35.77 -4.23 -9.73
C PRO A 204 -34.30 -3.87 -9.48
N LEU A 205 -34.01 -2.58 -9.31
CA LEU A 205 -32.65 -2.06 -9.13
C LEU A 205 -31.92 -2.74 -7.97
N GLN A 206 -30.70 -3.15 -8.23
CA GLN A 206 -29.73 -3.60 -7.23
C GLN A 206 -28.32 -3.13 -7.65
N LEU A 207 -27.79 -2.12 -6.95
CA LEU A 207 -26.48 -1.50 -7.16
C LEU A 207 -25.68 -1.56 -5.87
N GLN A 208 -24.56 -2.28 -5.85
CA GLN A 208 -23.67 -2.33 -4.68
C GLN A 208 -22.52 -1.35 -4.82
N ILE A 209 -22.30 -0.56 -3.78
CA ILE A 209 -21.18 0.38 -3.69
C ILE A 209 -19.92 -0.34 -3.24
N CYS A 210 -18.91 -0.33 -4.08
CA CYS A 210 -17.65 -1.01 -3.86
C CYS A 210 -16.50 -0.06 -3.50
N SER A 211 -16.58 1.19 -3.93
CA SER A 211 -15.59 2.22 -3.65
C SER A 211 -16.24 3.57 -3.38
N LEU A 212 -15.54 4.43 -2.66
CA LEU A 212 -15.97 5.80 -2.38
C LEU A 212 -14.92 6.76 -2.91
N ASP A 213 -15.40 7.89 -3.41
CA ASP A 213 -14.59 9.05 -3.74
C ASP A 213 -15.22 10.31 -3.12
N TYR A 214 -14.52 11.40 -3.11
CA TYR A 214 -14.99 12.63 -2.56
C TYR A 214 -14.62 13.81 -3.45
N SER A 215 -15.61 14.64 -3.73
CA SER A 215 -15.41 15.92 -4.41
C SER A 215 -15.87 17.06 -3.51
N SER A 216 -15.08 18.11 -3.42
CA SER A 216 -15.46 19.31 -2.67
C SER A 216 -16.73 19.98 -3.24
N TYR A 217 -17.13 19.62 -4.46
CA TYR A 217 -18.27 20.23 -5.16
C TYR A 217 -19.57 19.44 -4.99
N VAL A 218 -19.51 18.10 -5.06
CA VAL A 218 -20.69 17.22 -5.03
C VAL A 218 -20.75 16.33 -3.79
N GLY A 219 -19.78 16.46 -2.89
CA GLY A 219 -19.68 15.63 -1.69
C GLY A 219 -19.19 14.22 -1.97
N LYS A 220 -19.76 13.23 -1.27
CA LYS A 220 -19.44 11.83 -1.46
C LYS A 220 -19.92 11.30 -2.80
N ILE A 221 -19.10 10.47 -3.42
CA ILE A 221 -19.38 9.77 -4.66
C ILE A 221 -19.25 8.28 -4.39
N GLY A 222 -20.34 7.53 -4.57
CA GLY A 222 -20.33 6.07 -4.52
C GLY A 222 -20.01 5.50 -5.89
N ILE A 223 -19.07 4.57 -5.96
CA ILE A 223 -18.69 3.84 -7.19
C ILE A 223 -19.11 2.39 -7.01
N GLY A 224 -19.87 1.85 -7.97
CA GLY A 224 -20.36 0.50 -7.86
C GLY A 224 -20.84 -0.08 -9.19
N ARG A 225 -21.14 -1.37 -9.17
CA ARG A 225 -21.69 -2.09 -10.31
C ARG A 225 -23.19 -2.32 -10.13
N ILE A 226 -23.95 -2.05 -11.16
CA ILE A 226 -25.36 -2.40 -11.22
C ILE A 226 -25.45 -3.91 -11.49
N ARG A 227 -26.00 -4.67 -10.54
CA ARG A 227 -26.16 -6.13 -10.66
C ARG A 227 -27.41 -6.51 -11.43
N ARG A 228 -28.46 -5.71 -11.30
CA ARG A 228 -29.72 -5.83 -12.03
C ARG A 228 -30.47 -4.51 -12.03
N GLY A 229 -31.38 -4.37 -12.98
CA GLY A 229 -32.22 -3.18 -13.10
C GLY A 229 -31.51 -2.00 -13.78
N ARG A 230 -32.08 -0.83 -13.56
CA ARG A 230 -31.62 0.46 -14.13
C ARG A 230 -31.58 1.51 -13.05
N VAL A 231 -30.64 2.43 -13.19
CA VAL A 231 -30.52 3.61 -12.34
C VAL A 231 -30.57 4.89 -13.16
N ARG A 232 -31.28 5.90 -12.68
CA ARG A 232 -31.45 7.21 -13.35
C ARG A 232 -31.05 8.36 -12.45
N ALA A 233 -30.69 9.47 -13.06
CA ALA A 233 -30.53 10.74 -12.32
C ALA A 233 -31.88 11.13 -11.66
N ALA A 234 -31.79 11.77 -10.49
CA ALA A 234 -32.92 12.21 -9.66
C ALA A 234 -33.85 11.08 -9.15
N GLN A 235 -33.46 9.80 -9.28
CA GLN A 235 -34.22 8.64 -8.81
C GLN A 235 -34.21 8.54 -7.28
N GLU A 236 -35.37 8.20 -6.68
CA GLU A 236 -35.45 7.79 -5.27
C GLU A 236 -35.14 6.32 -5.15
N VAL A 237 -34.36 5.95 -4.15
CA VAL A 237 -33.87 4.59 -3.90
C VAL A 237 -33.89 4.28 -2.40
N LEU A 238 -33.80 3.00 -2.06
CA LEU A 238 -33.50 2.55 -0.71
C LEU A 238 -32.01 2.26 -0.57
N LEU A 239 -31.39 2.84 0.44
CA LEU A 239 -30.03 2.54 0.87
C LEU A 239 -30.06 1.52 2.00
N LEU A 240 -29.37 0.38 1.83
CA LEU A 240 -29.30 -0.71 2.80
C LEU A 240 -27.85 -1.13 3.05
N PHE A 241 -27.54 -1.42 4.32
CA PHE A 241 -26.29 -2.05 4.74
C PHE A 241 -26.59 -3.47 5.25
N GLY A 242 -26.52 -4.48 4.39
CA GLY A 242 -26.94 -5.82 4.72
C GLY A 242 -28.40 -5.83 5.24
N ASN A 243 -28.63 -6.40 6.41
CA ASN A 243 -29.96 -6.50 7.03
C ASN A 243 -30.35 -5.26 7.88
N SER A 244 -29.72 -4.10 7.66
CA SER A 244 -30.05 -2.87 8.38
C SER A 244 -31.42 -2.30 7.95
N THR A 245 -31.96 -1.38 8.75
CA THR A 245 -33.17 -0.66 8.39
C THR A 245 -32.95 0.16 7.12
N PRO A 246 -33.83 0.00 6.10
CA PRO A 246 -33.72 0.76 4.86
C PRO A 246 -33.83 2.26 5.08
N VAL A 247 -32.95 3.03 4.44
CA VAL A 247 -32.98 4.50 4.45
C VAL A 247 -33.37 5.00 3.06
N LYS A 248 -34.40 5.83 2.96
CA LYS A 248 -34.76 6.47 1.69
C LYS A 248 -33.71 7.52 1.33
N ALA A 249 -33.24 7.46 0.09
CA ALA A 249 -32.25 8.38 -0.43
C ALA A 249 -32.61 8.80 -1.87
N LYS A 250 -32.02 9.89 -2.33
CA LYS A 250 -32.20 10.38 -3.70
C LYS A 250 -30.85 10.56 -4.37
N ILE A 251 -30.70 9.93 -5.52
CA ILE A 251 -29.54 10.11 -6.39
C ILE A 251 -29.65 11.46 -7.09
N ASN A 252 -28.63 12.29 -7.04
CA ASN A 252 -28.61 13.54 -7.82
C ASN A 252 -28.18 13.28 -9.25
N GLN A 253 -27.04 12.64 -9.44
CA GLN A 253 -26.46 12.37 -10.76
C GLN A 253 -25.95 10.93 -10.83
N VAL A 254 -26.02 10.38 -12.02
CA VAL A 254 -25.37 9.14 -12.43
C VAL A 254 -24.28 9.49 -13.44
N LEU A 255 -23.05 9.03 -13.22
CA LEU A 255 -21.94 9.25 -14.12
C LEU A 255 -21.32 7.92 -14.53
N MET A 256 -20.73 7.88 -15.73
CA MET A 256 -19.93 6.77 -16.22
C MET A 256 -18.57 7.25 -16.67
N PHE A 257 -17.59 6.35 -16.72
CA PHE A 257 -16.27 6.67 -17.27
C PHE A 257 -16.32 6.63 -18.81
N GLU A 258 -15.71 7.61 -19.42
CA GLU A 258 -15.35 7.64 -20.85
C GLU A 258 -13.91 8.14 -20.96
N GLY A 259 -12.98 7.25 -21.32
CA GLY A 259 -11.58 7.50 -21.03
C GLY A 259 -11.33 7.58 -19.54
N LEU A 260 -10.77 8.70 -19.12
CA LEU A 260 -10.54 9.05 -17.71
C LEU A 260 -11.60 10.03 -17.17
N GLU A 261 -12.43 10.58 -18.05
CA GLU A 261 -13.44 11.56 -17.67
C GLU A 261 -14.68 10.89 -17.10
N ARG A 262 -15.35 11.59 -16.18
CA ARG A 262 -16.62 11.21 -15.58
C ARG A 262 -17.73 11.97 -16.29
N LYS A 263 -18.49 11.30 -17.14
CA LYS A 263 -19.55 11.93 -17.91
C LYS A 263 -20.91 11.60 -17.30
N PRO A 264 -21.78 12.62 -17.10
CA PRO A 264 -23.14 12.39 -16.66
C PRO A 264 -23.92 11.63 -17.73
N VAL A 265 -24.74 10.68 -17.26
CA VAL A 265 -25.67 9.92 -18.08
C VAL A 265 -27.08 9.99 -17.50
N ASP A 266 -28.09 9.98 -18.36
CA ASP A 266 -29.48 10.03 -17.93
C ASP A 266 -29.88 8.70 -17.27
N GLU A 267 -29.38 7.58 -17.81
CA GLU A 267 -29.68 6.24 -17.35
C GLU A 267 -28.46 5.32 -17.51
N ALA A 268 -28.26 4.43 -16.56
CA ALA A 268 -27.36 3.29 -16.64
C ALA A 268 -28.11 2.01 -16.25
N GLN A 269 -27.63 0.83 -16.69
CA GLN A 269 -28.33 -0.42 -16.52
C GLN A 269 -27.40 -1.55 -16.05
N ALA A 270 -27.98 -2.68 -15.74
CA ALA A 270 -27.31 -3.90 -15.30
C ALA A 270 -26.01 -4.16 -16.09
N GLY A 271 -24.93 -4.42 -15.37
CA GLY A 271 -23.56 -4.59 -15.89
C GLY A 271 -22.69 -3.34 -15.83
N ASP A 272 -23.28 -2.15 -15.85
CA ASP A 272 -22.50 -0.90 -15.83
C ASP A 272 -21.81 -0.67 -14.49
N ILE A 273 -20.59 -0.14 -14.55
CA ILE A 273 -19.90 0.48 -13.41
C ILE A 273 -20.21 1.97 -13.43
N VAL A 274 -20.86 2.45 -12.37
CA VAL A 274 -21.37 3.82 -12.29
C VAL A 274 -20.83 4.53 -11.06
N LEU A 275 -20.83 5.87 -11.16
CA LEU A 275 -20.61 6.77 -10.04
C LEU A 275 -21.94 7.47 -9.74
N ILE A 276 -22.29 7.52 -8.47
CA ILE A 276 -23.50 8.21 -8.00
C ILE A 276 -23.14 9.23 -6.94
N ASN A 277 -23.86 10.35 -6.91
CA ASN A 277 -23.73 11.37 -5.87
C ASN A 277 -25.10 11.79 -5.33
N GLY A 278 -25.10 12.59 -4.26
CA GLY A 278 -26.30 13.12 -3.62
C GLY A 278 -26.78 12.33 -2.41
N ILE A 279 -26.08 11.27 -2.01
CA ILE A 279 -26.41 10.46 -0.84
C ILE A 279 -25.27 10.58 0.18
N ASP A 280 -25.49 11.34 1.26
CA ASP A 280 -24.44 11.59 2.26
C ASP A 280 -24.11 10.36 3.12
N GLU A 281 -25.09 9.50 3.36
CA GLU A 281 -24.95 8.27 4.13
C GLU A 281 -24.37 7.12 3.32
N VAL A 282 -24.11 7.33 2.01
CA VAL A 282 -23.53 6.27 1.19
C VAL A 282 -22.20 5.77 1.75
N GLY A 283 -22.05 4.46 1.82
CA GLY A 283 -20.87 3.80 2.34
C GLY A 283 -20.52 2.55 1.53
N ILE A 284 -19.30 2.04 1.72
CA ILE A 284 -18.85 0.81 1.06
C ILE A 284 -19.65 -0.38 1.56
N GLY A 285 -20.04 -1.26 0.61
CA GLY A 285 -20.90 -2.42 0.87
C GLY A 285 -22.39 -2.07 0.90
N ALA A 286 -22.77 -0.79 0.87
CA ALA A 286 -24.16 -0.40 0.76
C ALA A 286 -24.75 -0.89 -0.55
N THR A 287 -25.99 -1.36 -0.51
CA THR A 287 -26.80 -1.70 -1.68
C THR A 287 -27.88 -0.65 -1.87
N LEU A 288 -27.99 -0.12 -3.07
CA LEU A 288 -29.08 0.72 -3.52
C LEU A 288 -30.10 -0.17 -4.22
N CYS A 289 -31.32 -0.14 -3.70
CA CYS A 289 -32.41 -0.96 -4.18
C CYS A 289 -33.60 -0.10 -4.64
N ASP A 290 -34.48 -0.72 -5.39
CA ASP A 290 -35.80 -0.18 -5.69
C ASP A 290 -36.63 0.03 -4.41
N LEU A 291 -37.54 1.01 -4.41
CA LEU A 291 -38.35 1.37 -3.23
C LEU A 291 -39.30 0.22 -2.78
N GLU A 292 -39.75 -0.57 -3.72
CA GLU A 292 -40.71 -1.65 -3.45
C GLU A 292 -40.02 -3.01 -3.23
N HIS A 293 -38.75 -3.14 -3.63
CA HIS A 293 -38.01 -4.40 -3.59
C HIS A 293 -36.65 -4.22 -2.85
N PRO A 294 -36.66 -4.15 -1.50
CA PRO A 294 -35.45 -4.03 -0.68
C PRO A 294 -34.73 -5.39 -0.61
N ASP A 295 -33.85 -5.64 -1.56
CA ASP A 295 -33.06 -6.86 -1.65
C ASP A 295 -31.57 -6.55 -1.59
N PRO A 296 -30.98 -6.43 -0.37
CA PRO A 296 -29.59 -6.07 -0.21
C PRO A 296 -28.65 -7.22 -0.59
N LEU A 297 -27.54 -6.88 -1.22
CA LEU A 297 -26.43 -7.81 -1.40
C LEU A 297 -25.69 -8.05 -0.07
N PRO A 298 -25.03 -9.20 0.09
CA PRO A 298 -24.15 -9.42 1.23
C PRO A 298 -23.12 -8.30 1.36
N LEU A 299 -22.81 -7.91 2.60
CA LEU A 299 -21.75 -6.92 2.84
C LEU A 299 -20.43 -7.45 2.28
N LEU A 300 -19.71 -6.56 1.62
CA LEU A 300 -18.36 -6.87 1.16
C LEU A 300 -17.47 -7.15 2.38
N LYS A 301 -16.88 -8.33 2.42
CA LYS A 301 -15.91 -8.68 3.46
C LYS A 301 -14.65 -7.88 3.20
N VAL A 302 -14.29 -7.04 4.15
CA VAL A 302 -13.01 -6.34 4.17
C VAL A 302 -12.19 -6.99 5.28
N ASP A 303 -10.97 -7.45 4.96
CA ASP A 303 -10.09 -8.00 5.98
C ASP A 303 -9.85 -6.94 7.07
N GLU A 304 -9.84 -7.39 8.31
CA GLU A 304 -9.67 -6.51 9.47
C GLU A 304 -8.23 -6.00 9.59
N PRO A 305 -8.02 -4.84 10.23
CA PRO A 305 -6.69 -4.35 10.56
C PRO A 305 -5.89 -5.36 11.39
N THR A 306 -4.60 -5.46 11.12
CA THR A 306 -3.65 -6.34 11.84
C THR A 306 -2.64 -5.56 12.68
N LEU A 307 -2.42 -4.28 12.37
CA LEU A 307 -1.50 -3.39 13.06
C LEU A 307 -2.22 -2.21 13.71
N THR A 308 -1.64 -1.73 14.78
CA THR A 308 -2.07 -0.51 15.48
C THR A 308 -0.89 0.42 15.74
N MET A 309 -1.12 1.72 15.66
CA MET A 309 -0.12 2.76 15.93
C MET A 309 -0.78 3.93 16.66
N ASN A 310 -0.09 4.50 17.64
CA ASN A 310 -0.56 5.69 18.32
C ASN A 310 -0.11 6.94 17.56
N PHE A 311 -1.07 7.80 17.23
CA PHE A 311 -0.84 9.14 16.70
C PHE A 311 -1.04 10.14 17.84
N LEU A 312 -0.05 10.98 18.06
CA LEU A 312 -0.03 11.93 19.18
C LEU A 312 0.17 13.35 18.68
N VAL A 313 -0.30 14.30 19.42
CA VAL A 313 0.12 15.70 19.24
C VAL A 313 1.64 15.79 19.49
N ASN A 314 2.36 16.46 18.59
CA ASN A 314 3.79 16.68 18.79
C ASN A 314 4.02 17.65 19.95
N SER A 315 4.68 17.16 20.99
CA SER A 315 5.01 17.92 22.21
C SER A 315 6.52 18.20 22.35
N SER A 316 7.28 18.09 21.25
CA SER A 316 8.71 18.37 21.28
C SER A 316 9.01 19.87 21.46
N PRO A 317 10.24 20.26 21.87
CA PRO A 317 10.65 21.66 21.93
C PRO A 317 10.66 22.39 20.58
N LEU A 318 10.60 21.64 19.47
CA LEU A 318 10.51 22.18 18.11
C LEU A 318 9.09 22.18 17.55
N ALA A 319 8.08 21.74 18.33
CA ALA A 319 6.69 21.66 17.91
C ALA A 319 6.14 23.03 17.46
N GLY A 320 5.30 23.00 16.41
CA GLY A 320 4.64 24.19 15.86
C GLY A 320 5.51 25.12 15.03
N ARG A 321 6.78 24.74 14.75
CA ARG A 321 7.67 25.57 13.93
C ARG A 321 7.53 25.34 12.44
N GLU A 322 7.08 24.18 12.04
CA GLU A 322 7.05 23.76 10.63
C GLU A 322 5.63 23.43 10.14
N GLY A 323 4.78 22.89 10.99
CA GLY A 323 3.42 22.49 10.65
C GLY A 323 2.39 23.63 10.77
N LYS A 324 1.37 23.57 9.93
CA LYS A 324 0.19 24.46 10.00
C LYS A 324 -0.88 23.91 10.94
N PHE A 325 -1.00 22.57 10.98
CA PHE A 325 -2.01 21.85 11.74
C PHE A 325 -1.32 21.04 12.85
N VAL A 326 -1.40 21.55 14.07
CA VAL A 326 -0.61 21.04 15.21
C VAL A 326 -1.48 20.66 16.42
N THR A 327 -2.79 20.92 16.35
CA THR A 327 -3.68 20.70 17.50
C THR A 327 -4.38 19.36 17.43
N SER A 328 -4.71 18.80 18.60
CA SER A 328 -5.48 17.56 18.74
C SER A 328 -6.78 17.59 17.93
N ARG A 329 -7.52 18.72 17.98
CA ARG A 329 -8.76 18.89 17.22
C ARG A 329 -8.54 18.77 15.70
N GLN A 330 -7.51 19.41 15.15
CA GLN A 330 -7.21 19.35 13.72
C GLN A 330 -6.82 17.93 13.27
N ILE A 331 -6.02 17.23 14.07
CA ILE A 331 -5.64 15.84 13.81
C ILE A 331 -6.89 14.94 13.86
N ARG A 332 -7.77 15.11 14.87
CA ARG A 332 -9.04 14.39 14.97
C ARG A 332 -9.90 14.58 13.72
N GLU A 333 -10.17 15.82 13.32
CA GLU A 333 -10.99 16.15 12.15
C GLU A 333 -10.41 15.53 10.85
N ARG A 334 -9.09 15.46 10.74
CA ARG A 334 -8.41 14.82 9.61
C ARG A 334 -8.60 13.30 9.61
N LEU A 335 -8.42 12.66 10.77
CA LEU A 335 -8.61 11.22 10.91
C LEU A 335 -10.08 10.82 10.72
N GLU A 336 -11.04 11.60 11.23
CA GLU A 336 -12.47 11.39 10.99
C GLU A 336 -12.84 11.49 9.50
N ARG A 337 -12.15 12.35 8.75
CA ARG A 337 -12.31 12.43 7.29
C ARG A 337 -11.73 11.21 6.60
N GLU A 338 -10.58 10.73 7.04
CA GLU A 338 -9.93 9.53 6.47
C GLU A 338 -10.81 8.28 6.58
N ILE A 339 -11.37 7.99 7.76
CA ILE A 339 -12.20 6.80 7.98
C ILE A 339 -13.52 6.82 7.20
N LYS A 340 -13.96 7.99 6.70
CA LYS A 340 -15.16 8.06 5.83
C LYS A 340 -14.93 7.46 4.45
N SER A 341 -13.70 7.49 3.96
CA SER A 341 -13.31 6.97 2.63
C SER A 341 -12.51 5.67 2.73
N ASN A 342 -11.75 5.48 3.80
CA ASN A 342 -10.84 4.35 3.99
C ASN A 342 -11.42 3.33 4.98
N VAL A 343 -12.14 2.33 4.47
CA VAL A 343 -12.86 1.32 5.28
C VAL A 343 -11.91 0.30 5.92
N ALA A 344 -10.71 0.13 5.35
CA ALA A 344 -9.69 -0.76 5.90
C ALA A 344 -8.97 -0.18 7.13
N MET A 345 -9.31 1.07 7.49
CA MET A 345 -8.74 1.77 8.64
C MET A 345 -9.79 1.97 9.73
N ARG A 346 -9.38 1.79 10.98
CA ARG A 346 -10.19 2.16 12.16
C ARG A 346 -9.41 3.13 13.01
N VAL A 347 -10.09 4.08 13.63
CA VAL A 347 -9.48 5.03 14.56
C VAL A 347 -10.31 5.06 15.83
N GLU A 348 -9.64 4.85 16.96
CA GLU A 348 -10.22 5.05 18.27
C GLU A 348 -9.84 6.44 18.77
N PHE A 349 -10.82 7.15 19.32
CA PHE A 349 -10.70 8.50 19.86
C PHE A 349 -10.91 8.46 21.38
N PRO A 350 -9.91 8.05 22.18
CA PRO A 350 -10.07 8.01 23.62
C PRO A 350 -10.42 9.39 24.18
N GLU A 351 -11.31 9.43 25.17
CA GLU A 351 -11.65 10.66 25.87
C GLU A 351 -10.47 11.12 26.75
N ASP A 352 -10.29 12.43 26.88
CA ASP A 352 -9.28 13.06 27.72
C ASP A 352 -7.81 12.77 27.37
N THR A 353 -7.52 12.34 26.13
CA THR A 353 -6.14 12.14 25.66
C THR A 353 -5.88 12.83 24.32
N ASP A 354 -4.65 13.31 24.14
CA ASP A 354 -4.14 13.81 22.86
C ASP A 354 -3.54 12.67 21.99
N THR A 355 -4.02 11.43 22.24
CA THR A 355 -3.57 10.22 21.55
C THR A 355 -4.74 9.61 20.78
N PHE A 356 -4.51 9.30 19.51
CA PHE A 356 -5.44 8.59 18.65
C PHE A 356 -4.86 7.22 18.32
N ILE A 357 -5.65 6.17 18.49
CA ILE A 357 -5.22 4.81 18.18
C ILE A 357 -5.68 4.49 16.76
N VAL A 358 -4.73 4.40 15.85
CA VAL A 358 -4.98 4.16 14.43
C VAL A 358 -4.66 2.71 14.10
N HIS A 359 -5.65 2.01 13.54
CA HIS A 359 -5.53 0.62 13.13
C HIS A 359 -5.47 0.54 11.61
N GLY A 360 -4.47 -0.15 11.09
CA GLY A 360 -4.24 -0.35 9.67
C GLY A 360 -3.92 -1.80 9.32
N ARG A 361 -3.93 -2.12 8.04
CA ARG A 361 -3.65 -3.48 7.56
C ARG A 361 -2.18 -3.84 7.57
N GLY A 362 -1.32 -2.86 7.34
CA GLY A 362 0.12 -3.03 7.27
C GLY A 362 0.86 -1.73 7.53
N GLU A 363 2.19 -1.82 7.59
CA GLU A 363 3.05 -0.65 7.83
C GLU A 363 2.94 0.37 6.71
N LEU A 364 2.90 -0.09 5.45
CA LEU A 364 2.78 0.80 4.29
C LEU A 364 1.47 1.58 4.29
N HIS A 365 0.35 0.95 4.70
CA HIS A 365 -0.95 1.61 4.82
C HIS A 365 -0.90 2.78 5.82
N LEU A 366 -0.27 2.56 6.99
CA LEU A 366 -0.11 3.59 8.02
C LEU A 366 0.88 4.70 7.59
N THR A 367 2.00 4.33 6.96
CA THR A 367 3.01 5.31 6.51
C THR A 367 2.52 6.18 5.36
N ILE A 368 1.66 5.67 4.49
CA ILE A 368 1.01 6.48 3.45
C ILE A 368 0.06 7.53 4.05
N LEU A 369 -0.74 7.15 5.06
CA LEU A 369 -1.55 8.14 5.78
C LEU A 369 -0.67 9.24 6.40
N LEU A 370 0.41 8.84 7.07
CA LEU A 370 1.36 9.78 7.69
C LEU A 370 1.99 10.72 6.66
N GLU A 371 2.38 10.20 5.51
CA GLU A 371 2.99 10.99 4.44
C GLU A 371 1.98 11.97 3.81
N ASN A 372 0.73 11.54 3.62
CA ASN A 372 -0.35 12.43 3.18
C ASN A 372 -0.57 13.56 4.19
N MET A 373 -0.69 13.24 5.48
CA MET A 373 -0.85 14.25 6.53
C MET A 373 0.34 15.22 6.57
N ARG A 374 1.56 14.70 6.44
CA ARG A 374 2.79 15.51 6.37
C ARG A 374 2.74 16.52 5.21
N ARG A 375 2.35 16.10 4.01
CA ARG A 375 2.21 16.95 2.82
C ARG A 375 1.07 17.95 2.93
N GLU A 376 0.00 17.60 3.61
CA GLU A 376 -1.10 18.50 3.92
C GLU A 376 -0.70 19.60 4.94
N GLY A 377 0.44 19.45 5.61
CA GLY A 377 0.96 20.44 6.57
C GLY A 377 0.72 20.11 8.03
N TYR A 378 0.39 18.87 8.35
CA TYR A 378 0.24 18.40 9.73
C TYR A 378 1.59 18.15 10.38
N GLU A 379 1.62 18.34 11.69
CA GLU A 379 2.75 18.03 12.56
C GLU A 379 2.27 17.10 13.66
N ILE A 380 2.82 15.88 13.70
CA ILE A 380 2.37 14.80 14.57
C ILE A 380 3.56 14.01 15.12
N ALA A 381 3.35 13.29 16.20
CA ALA A 381 4.27 12.29 16.68
C ALA A 381 3.60 10.90 16.63
N VAL A 382 4.36 9.85 16.31
CA VAL A 382 3.82 8.49 16.25
C VAL A 382 4.68 7.51 17.03
N SER A 383 4.01 6.48 17.56
CA SER A 383 4.67 5.36 18.23
C SER A 383 5.08 4.27 17.24
N ARG A 384 5.88 3.30 17.72
CA ARG A 384 6.13 2.06 16.99
C ARG A 384 4.80 1.34 16.67
N PRO A 385 4.64 0.77 15.46
CA PRO A 385 3.49 -0.09 15.16
C PRO A 385 3.52 -1.35 16.04
N ARG A 386 2.33 -1.83 16.41
CA ARG A 386 2.14 -3.05 17.19
C ARG A 386 1.09 -3.93 16.53
N VAL A 387 1.23 -5.25 16.67
CA VAL A 387 0.23 -6.19 16.19
C VAL A 387 -1.02 -6.17 17.07
N ILE A 388 -2.18 -6.34 16.46
CA ILE A 388 -3.45 -6.45 17.18
C ILE A 388 -3.59 -7.89 17.66
N VAL A 389 -3.63 -8.09 18.97
CA VAL A 389 -3.87 -9.39 19.60
C VAL A 389 -5.36 -9.54 19.88
N LYS A 390 -5.92 -10.68 19.49
CA LYS A 390 -7.34 -11.04 19.72
C LYS A 390 -7.45 -12.21 20.68
N GLU A 391 -8.56 -12.27 21.39
CA GLU A 391 -8.92 -13.46 22.16
C GLU A 391 -9.88 -14.32 21.33
N ILE A 392 -9.45 -15.51 20.95
CA ILE A 392 -10.22 -16.46 20.14
C ILE A 392 -10.27 -17.77 20.95
N ASP A 393 -11.47 -18.26 21.22
CA ASP A 393 -11.71 -19.46 22.03
C ASP A 393 -10.99 -19.47 23.38
N GLY A 394 -10.85 -18.29 24.03
CA GLY A 394 -10.16 -18.12 25.31
C GLY A 394 -8.62 -18.11 25.24
N ALA A 395 -8.04 -18.14 24.04
CA ALA A 395 -6.61 -18.04 23.81
C ALA A 395 -6.24 -16.68 23.19
N LYS A 396 -5.14 -16.09 23.64
CA LYS A 396 -4.57 -14.92 22.98
C LYS A 396 -3.96 -15.34 21.66
N CYS A 397 -4.49 -14.80 20.56
CA CYS A 397 -4.04 -15.05 19.21
C CYS A 397 -3.43 -13.79 18.59
N GLU A 398 -2.35 -13.96 17.85
CA GLU A 398 -1.69 -12.92 17.09
C GLU A 398 -1.80 -13.21 15.57
N PRO A 399 -1.71 -12.18 14.71
CA PRO A 399 -1.76 -12.39 13.26
C PRO A 399 -0.48 -13.07 12.78
N PHE A 400 -0.63 -14.08 11.93
CA PHE A 400 0.44 -14.72 11.17
C PHE A 400 0.35 -14.33 9.71
N GLU A 401 1.49 -14.29 9.06
CA GLU A 401 1.63 -13.93 7.65
C GLU A 401 2.44 -14.98 6.91
N VAL A 402 2.13 -15.15 5.62
CA VAL A 402 2.98 -15.87 4.68
C VAL A 402 3.93 -14.86 4.06
N LEU A 403 5.19 -14.98 4.40
CA LEU A 403 6.29 -14.17 3.86
C LEU A 403 6.93 -14.94 2.70
N THR A 404 7.02 -14.31 1.54
CA THR A 404 7.79 -14.79 0.40
C THR A 404 8.98 -13.88 0.19
N VAL A 405 10.19 -14.42 0.20
CA VAL A 405 11.42 -13.71 -0.13
C VAL A 405 12.11 -14.34 -1.32
N ASP A 406 12.65 -13.50 -2.21
CA ASP A 406 13.44 -13.89 -3.36
C ASP A 406 14.83 -13.27 -3.23
N VAL A 407 15.86 -14.10 -3.05
CA VAL A 407 17.21 -13.69 -2.69
C VAL A 407 18.27 -14.39 -3.54
N GLU A 408 19.44 -13.77 -3.68
CA GLU A 408 20.59 -14.44 -4.25
C GLU A 408 21.06 -15.61 -3.36
N ASP A 409 21.50 -16.71 -3.95
CA ASP A 409 21.98 -17.90 -3.23
C ASP A 409 23.03 -17.55 -2.16
N ALA A 410 23.90 -16.57 -2.45
CA ALA A 410 24.94 -16.10 -1.53
C ALA A 410 24.38 -15.49 -0.24
N ASN A 411 23.18 -14.94 -0.28
CA ASN A 411 22.53 -14.26 0.85
C ASN A 411 21.52 -15.16 1.59
N GLN A 412 21.22 -16.35 1.03
CA GLN A 412 20.21 -17.28 1.57
C GLN A 412 20.43 -17.61 3.03
N GLY A 413 21.64 -17.99 3.42
CA GLY A 413 21.95 -18.44 4.78
C GLY A 413 21.70 -17.35 5.83
N SER A 414 22.13 -16.12 5.58
CA SER A 414 21.94 -14.98 6.51
C SER A 414 20.46 -14.58 6.65
N VAL A 415 19.70 -14.66 5.56
CA VAL A 415 18.25 -14.37 5.58
C VAL A 415 17.50 -15.47 6.35
N MET A 416 17.83 -16.74 6.12
CA MET A 416 17.20 -17.86 6.83
C MET A 416 17.51 -17.82 8.34
N GLU A 417 18.74 -17.47 8.73
CA GLU A 417 19.11 -17.31 10.15
C GLU A 417 18.28 -16.22 10.82
N GLU A 418 18.17 -15.05 10.17
CA GLU A 418 17.40 -13.93 10.74
C GLU A 418 15.90 -14.23 10.81
N LEU A 419 15.32 -14.84 9.78
CA LEU A 419 13.92 -15.28 9.81
C LEU A 419 13.66 -16.32 10.89
N GLY A 420 14.59 -17.24 11.14
CA GLY A 420 14.51 -18.19 12.25
C GLY A 420 14.51 -17.50 13.62
N ARG A 421 15.35 -16.46 13.82
CA ARG A 421 15.35 -15.63 15.04
C ARG A 421 14.02 -14.89 15.24
N ARG A 422 13.36 -14.52 14.15
CA ARG A 422 12.06 -13.85 14.11
C ARG A 422 10.87 -14.81 14.13
N ARG A 423 11.15 -16.11 14.38
CA ARG A 423 10.17 -17.21 14.50
C ARG A 423 9.45 -17.55 13.21
N GLY A 424 10.09 -17.32 12.08
CA GLY A 424 9.62 -17.79 10.79
C GLY A 424 9.79 -19.31 10.67
N GLU A 425 8.75 -19.98 10.21
CA GLU A 425 8.74 -21.40 9.86
C GLU A 425 8.85 -21.52 8.34
N LEU A 426 9.88 -22.18 7.84
CA LEU A 426 10.06 -22.39 6.40
C LEU A 426 8.97 -23.34 5.87
N LEU A 427 8.21 -22.88 4.89
CA LEU A 427 7.17 -23.66 4.22
C LEU A 427 7.68 -24.30 2.93
N ASP A 428 8.41 -23.54 2.11
CA ASP A 428 8.89 -23.99 0.80
C ASP A 428 10.20 -23.28 0.41
N MET A 429 11.00 -23.95 -0.43
CA MET A 429 12.25 -23.41 -0.97
C MET A 429 12.42 -23.82 -2.43
N GLN A 430 12.51 -22.85 -3.32
CA GLN A 430 12.56 -23.05 -4.76
C GLN A 430 13.73 -22.30 -5.38
N PRO A 431 14.82 -22.99 -5.76
CA PRO A 431 15.90 -22.39 -6.53
C PRO A 431 15.45 -22.16 -7.98
N ASP A 432 15.85 -21.03 -8.57
CA ASP A 432 15.56 -20.72 -9.98
C ASP A 432 16.56 -21.33 -10.97
N GLY A 433 17.60 -21.98 -10.48
CA GLY A 433 18.69 -22.56 -11.27
C GLY A 433 19.63 -21.52 -11.89
N LYS A 434 19.51 -20.23 -11.52
CA LYS A 434 20.32 -19.12 -12.06
C LYS A 434 20.97 -18.26 -10.97
N GLY A 435 21.03 -18.76 -9.76
CA GLY A 435 21.68 -18.10 -8.63
C GLY A 435 20.73 -17.33 -7.73
N ARG A 436 19.42 -17.54 -7.86
CA ARG A 436 18.41 -17.01 -6.92
C ARG A 436 17.59 -18.14 -6.32
N VAL A 437 17.11 -17.91 -5.12
CA VAL A 437 16.23 -18.83 -4.40
C VAL A 437 15.03 -18.08 -3.85
N ARG A 438 13.85 -18.65 -4.00
CA ARG A 438 12.61 -18.20 -3.40
C ARG A 438 12.33 -19.01 -2.15
N LEU A 439 12.05 -18.35 -1.05
CA LEU A 439 11.73 -18.93 0.24
C LEU A 439 10.35 -18.47 0.69
N ASP A 440 9.47 -19.38 1.02
CA ASP A 440 8.18 -19.10 1.61
C ASP A 440 8.22 -19.47 3.11
N TYR A 441 7.83 -18.52 3.96
CA TYR A 441 7.79 -18.67 5.41
C TYR A 441 6.40 -18.37 5.98
N ARG A 442 5.99 -19.07 7.02
CA ARG A 442 4.93 -18.66 7.92
C ARG A 442 5.57 -17.96 9.12
N ILE A 443 5.20 -16.72 9.38
CA ILE A 443 5.84 -15.88 10.40
C ILE A 443 4.79 -15.06 11.17
N PRO A 444 4.93 -14.87 12.51
CA PRO A 444 4.08 -13.95 13.22
C PRO A 444 4.33 -12.51 12.72
N ALA A 445 3.26 -11.75 12.47
CA ALA A 445 3.36 -10.39 11.91
C ALA A 445 4.28 -9.47 12.73
N ARG A 446 4.34 -9.65 14.07
CA ARG A 446 5.30 -8.92 14.92
C ARG A 446 6.76 -9.19 14.56
N GLY A 447 7.06 -10.34 13.93
CA GLY A 447 8.40 -10.68 13.47
C GLY A 447 8.81 -9.92 12.21
N LEU A 448 7.85 -9.36 11.48
CA LEU A 448 8.11 -8.57 10.27
C LEU A 448 8.34 -7.09 10.57
N ILE A 449 7.89 -6.59 11.74
CA ILE A 449 8.11 -5.20 12.14
C ILE A 449 9.61 -4.92 12.20
N GLY A 450 10.08 -3.95 11.39
CA GLY A 450 11.48 -3.56 11.25
C GLY A 450 12.35 -4.57 10.48
N PHE A 451 11.76 -5.58 9.83
CA PHE A 451 12.53 -6.57 9.07
C PHE A 451 12.94 -6.07 7.68
N GLN A 452 12.16 -5.19 7.05
CA GLN A 452 12.44 -4.74 5.69
C GLN A 452 13.80 -4.03 5.55
N GLY A 453 14.10 -3.12 6.48
CA GLY A 453 15.40 -2.44 6.49
C GLY A 453 16.59 -3.38 6.73
N GLU A 454 16.42 -4.37 7.61
CA GLU A 454 17.42 -5.40 7.86
C GLU A 454 17.58 -6.34 6.66
N PHE A 455 16.47 -6.78 6.06
CA PHE A 455 16.46 -7.61 4.86
C PHE A 455 17.20 -6.95 3.68
N MET A 456 16.94 -5.65 3.44
CA MET A 456 17.66 -4.89 2.40
C MET A 456 19.16 -4.83 2.69
N THR A 457 19.56 -4.74 3.94
CA THR A 457 20.97 -4.75 4.35
C THR A 457 21.59 -6.14 4.14
N LEU A 458 20.91 -7.21 4.56
CA LEU A 458 21.37 -8.60 4.41
C LEU A 458 21.52 -9.01 2.95
N THR A 459 20.64 -8.49 2.09
CA THR A 459 20.61 -8.79 0.66
C THR A 459 21.34 -7.76 -0.21
N ARG A 460 21.99 -6.76 0.39
CA ARG A 460 22.66 -5.65 -0.31
C ARG A 460 21.75 -4.91 -1.29
N GLY A 461 20.47 -4.84 -0.98
CA GLY A 461 19.47 -4.20 -1.83
C GLY A 461 18.94 -5.04 -3.00
N THR A 462 19.38 -6.28 -3.18
CA THR A 462 18.97 -7.14 -4.32
C THR A 462 17.81 -8.07 -3.98
N GLY A 463 17.45 -8.19 -2.70
CA GLY A 463 16.35 -9.04 -2.23
C GLY A 463 14.99 -8.44 -2.51
N ILE A 464 14.02 -9.29 -2.79
CA ILE A 464 12.62 -8.91 -2.96
C ILE A 464 11.83 -9.66 -1.91
N MET A 465 10.95 -8.95 -1.20
CA MET A 465 10.06 -9.57 -0.22
C MET A 465 8.62 -9.11 -0.40
N SER A 466 7.72 -9.99 -0.03
CA SER A 466 6.29 -9.71 0.07
C SER A 466 5.69 -10.57 1.14
N HIS A 467 4.76 -10.03 1.89
CA HIS A 467 4.06 -10.77 2.94
C HIS A 467 2.55 -10.54 2.83
N VAL A 468 1.79 -11.51 3.28
CA VAL A 468 0.32 -11.52 3.18
C VAL A 468 -0.24 -12.12 4.46
N PHE A 469 -1.25 -11.48 5.03
CA PHE A 469 -1.99 -12.03 6.16
C PHE A 469 -2.50 -13.44 5.85
N ASP A 470 -2.30 -14.37 6.77
CA ASP A 470 -2.76 -15.74 6.70
C ASP A 470 -3.94 -15.96 7.65
N GLU A 471 -3.66 -16.02 8.94
CA GLU A 471 -4.65 -16.29 9.97
C GLU A 471 -4.25 -15.69 11.33
N TYR A 472 -5.18 -15.71 12.26
CA TYR A 472 -4.88 -15.52 13.69
C TYR A 472 -4.59 -16.87 14.33
N ALA A 473 -3.42 -17.04 14.91
CA ALA A 473 -3.02 -18.24 15.62
C ALA A 473 -2.53 -17.91 17.04
N PRO A 474 -2.49 -18.92 17.95
CA PRO A 474 -2.06 -18.69 19.33
C PRO A 474 -0.72 -17.98 19.41
N ALA A 475 -0.69 -16.89 20.21
CA ALA A 475 0.51 -16.07 20.38
C ALA A 475 1.64 -16.87 21.01
N GLY A 476 2.78 -16.88 20.34
CA GLY A 476 3.98 -17.54 20.84
C GLY A 476 4.54 -16.85 22.08
N LYS A 477 5.02 -17.63 23.09
CA LYS A 477 5.65 -17.09 24.30
C LYS A 477 7.00 -16.46 23.98
N GLY A 478 7.28 -15.27 24.54
CA GLY A 478 8.54 -14.56 24.48
C GLY A 478 8.58 -13.47 23.40
N GLU A 479 9.49 -12.56 23.54
CA GLU A 479 9.70 -11.42 22.66
C GLU A 479 10.32 -11.85 21.33
N VAL A 480 9.94 -11.18 20.26
CA VAL A 480 10.63 -11.28 18.96
C VAL A 480 11.81 -10.31 19.00
N ALA A 481 12.86 -10.60 18.27
CA ALA A 481 14.08 -9.83 18.26
C ALA A 481 13.83 -8.31 18.16
N GLU A 482 14.21 -7.60 19.21
CA GLU A 482 14.25 -6.15 19.23
C GLU A 482 15.47 -5.62 18.43
N ARG A 483 15.49 -4.33 18.18
CA ARG A 483 16.66 -3.66 17.58
C ARG A 483 17.92 -4.00 18.37
N ARG A 484 18.97 -4.47 17.69
CA ARG A 484 20.23 -4.89 18.31
C ARG A 484 21.02 -3.74 18.92
N ASN A 485 20.93 -2.56 18.32
CA ASN A 485 21.73 -1.41 18.64
C ASN A 485 20.95 -0.38 19.46
N GLY A 486 21.55 0.18 20.48
CA GLY A 486 21.03 1.33 21.19
C GLY A 486 21.10 2.61 20.35
N VAL A 487 20.72 3.73 20.92
CA VAL A 487 20.73 5.04 20.28
C VAL A 487 21.60 6.07 21.01
N LEU A 488 22.05 7.07 20.25
CA LEU A 488 22.71 8.25 20.79
C LEU A 488 21.63 9.31 21.08
N VAL A 489 21.45 9.67 22.33
CA VAL A 489 20.38 10.59 22.78
C VAL A 489 21.00 11.92 23.19
N SER A 490 20.53 13.04 22.63
CA SER A 490 20.99 14.37 23.01
C SER A 490 20.66 14.70 24.46
N GLN A 491 21.60 15.27 25.18
CA GLN A 491 21.40 15.75 26.56
C GLN A 491 21.04 17.23 26.67
N ASP A 492 21.24 18.00 25.59
CA ASP A 492 21.09 19.45 25.60
C ASP A 492 20.34 19.96 24.36
N ASP A 493 19.80 21.18 24.49
CA ASP A 493 19.12 21.92 23.41
C ASP A 493 20.11 22.85 22.71
N GLY A 494 20.06 22.92 21.37
CA GLY A 494 20.92 23.81 20.60
C GLY A 494 21.04 23.40 19.13
N ALA A 495 22.13 23.82 18.48
CA ALA A 495 22.48 23.40 17.13
C ALA A 495 23.67 22.42 17.17
N ALA A 496 23.57 21.33 16.43
CA ALA A 496 24.65 20.35 16.35
C ALA A 496 25.92 20.97 15.76
N VAL A 497 27.06 20.66 16.34
CA VAL A 497 28.38 21.27 15.96
C VAL A 497 29.25 20.21 15.30
N ALA A 498 29.86 20.54 14.18
CA ALA A 498 30.75 19.65 13.42
C ALA A 498 31.80 18.94 14.30
N TYR A 499 32.43 19.67 15.22
CA TYR A 499 33.42 19.10 16.14
C TYR A 499 32.84 18.03 17.07
N ALA A 500 31.64 18.24 17.61
CA ALA A 500 30.99 17.27 18.44
C ALA A 500 30.59 16.01 17.65
N LEU A 501 29.98 16.20 16.47
CA LEU A 501 29.58 15.10 15.58
C LEU A 501 30.78 14.27 15.13
N TRP A 502 31.92 14.92 14.82
CA TRP A 502 33.17 14.23 14.48
C TRP A 502 33.63 13.27 15.58
N LYS A 503 33.53 13.70 16.84
CA LYS A 503 33.86 12.85 17.99
C LYS A 503 32.83 11.75 18.24
N LEU A 504 31.56 12.03 17.97
CA LEU A 504 30.45 11.09 18.20
C LEU A 504 30.39 10.00 17.13
N GLN A 505 30.90 10.23 15.93
CA GLN A 505 30.92 9.19 14.87
C GLN A 505 31.81 7.98 15.24
N GLU A 506 32.73 8.09 16.21
CA GLU A 506 33.44 6.95 16.79
C GLU A 506 32.51 6.02 17.61
N ARG A 507 31.38 6.55 18.07
CA ARG A 507 30.38 5.83 18.90
C ARG A 507 29.26 5.23 18.07
N GLY A 508 29.07 5.72 16.83
CA GLY A 508 28.01 5.24 15.97
C GLY A 508 27.76 6.14 14.76
N ARG A 509 26.70 5.86 14.03
CA ARG A 509 26.31 6.62 12.84
C ARG A 509 25.27 7.68 13.21
N MET A 510 25.44 8.88 12.66
CA MET A 510 24.58 10.02 12.98
C MET A 510 23.36 10.12 12.07
N PHE A 511 22.30 10.76 12.58
CA PHE A 511 21.09 11.16 11.84
C PHE A 511 21.06 12.66 11.55
N VAL A 512 21.91 13.45 12.18
CA VAL A 512 21.90 14.91 12.12
C VAL A 512 23.15 15.46 11.46
N ASN A 513 23.00 16.59 10.77
CA ASN A 513 24.07 17.36 10.17
C ASN A 513 24.57 18.47 11.14
N PRO A 514 25.78 19.01 10.91
CA PRO A 514 26.18 20.25 11.56
C PRO A 514 25.19 21.39 11.25
N GLY A 515 24.77 22.09 12.29
CA GLY A 515 23.78 23.18 12.19
C GLY A 515 22.33 22.76 12.43
N ASP A 516 22.02 21.45 12.40
CA ASP A 516 20.67 20.99 12.67
C ASP A 516 20.27 21.27 14.13
N PRO A 517 19.02 21.71 14.38
CA PRO A 517 18.52 21.91 15.73
C PRO A 517 18.32 20.58 16.44
N VAL A 518 18.84 20.49 17.64
CA VAL A 518 18.70 19.33 18.53
C VAL A 518 18.15 19.77 19.88
N TYR A 519 17.53 18.83 20.60
CA TYR A 519 16.97 19.08 21.92
C TYR A 519 17.18 17.87 22.85
N GLU A 520 17.09 18.07 24.15
CA GLU A 520 17.20 16.98 25.14
C GLU A 520 16.18 15.87 24.87
N GLY A 521 16.65 14.63 24.78
CA GLY A 521 15.82 13.48 24.46
C GLY A 521 15.67 13.19 22.97
N MET A 522 16.17 14.04 22.08
CA MET A 522 16.22 13.76 20.64
C MET A 522 17.26 12.68 20.34
N ILE A 523 16.94 11.74 19.47
CA ILE A 523 17.84 10.69 19.00
C ILE A 523 18.65 11.26 17.83
N VAL A 524 19.95 11.36 18.01
CA VAL A 524 20.87 11.99 17.04
C VAL A 524 21.70 10.98 16.25
N GLY A 525 21.60 9.68 16.58
CA GLY A 525 22.32 8.62 15.88
C GLY A 525 22.07 7.24 16.44
N ILE A 526 22.63 6.23 15.76
CA ILE A 526 22.63 4.82 16.18
C ILE A 526 23.91 4.58 16.99
N HIS A 527 23.79 3.98 18.16
CA HIS A 527 24.94 3.56 18.95
C HIS A 527 25.52 2.26 18.39
N SER A 528 26.83 2.10 18.39
CA SER A 528 27.51 0.87 17.96
C SER A 528 27.34 -0.32 18.93
N ARG A 529 26.81 -0.06 20.14
CA ARG A 529 26.50 -1.05 21.17
C ARG A 529 25.00 -1.19 21.37
N ASP A 530 24.60 -2.17 22.16
CA ASP A 530 23.21 -2.51 22.48
C ASP A 530 22.50 -1.54 23.44
N ASN A 531 23.26 -0.68 24.17
CA ASN A 531 22.69 0.25 25.13
C ASN A 531 22.58 1.67 24.58
N ASP A 532 21.61 2.42 25.06
CA ASP A 532 21.46 3.84 24.80
C ASP A 532 22.58 4.65 25.45
N LEU A 533 23.05 5.68 24.76
CA LEU A 533 24.09 6.56 25.26
C LEU A 533 23.65 8.03 25.17
N THR A 534 23.60 8.70 26.32
CA THR A 534 23.35 10.15 26.36
C THR A 534 24.64 10.89 25.96
N VAL A 535 24.52 11.80 24.98
CA VAL A 535 25.65 12.49 24.32
C VAL A 535 25.40 13.99 24.20
N ASN A 536 26.46 14.75 24.04
CA ASN A 536 26.38 16.20 23.82
C ASN A 536 26.78 16.55 22.35
N PRO A 537 25.81 16.75 21.45
CA PRO A 537 26.06 17.07 20.04
C PRO A 537 26.36 18.56 19.80
N ILE A 538 26.22 19.41 20.81
CA ILE A 538 26.43 20.86 20.69
C ILE A 538 27.76 21.35 21.28
N ARG A 539 28.60 20.42 21.76
CA ARG A 539 29.85 20.76 22.41
C ARG A 539 30.85 21.36 21.41
N THR A 540 31.24 22.62 21.63
CA THR A 540 32.26 23.31 20.83
C THR A 540 33.66 22.86 21.22
N LYS A 541 34.60 23.04 20.31
CA LYS A 541 36.02 22.87 20.61
C LYS A 541 36.45 23.93 21.64
N GLN A 542 37.06 23.50 22.74
CA GLN A 542 37.66 24.45 23.67
C GLN A 542 38.85 25.17 23.00
N LEU A 543 38.91 26.48 23.15
CA LEU A 543 40.02 27.26 22.66
C LEU A 543 41.32 26.77 23.33
N THR A 544 42.22 26.21 22.54
CA THR A 544 43.54 25.81 22.98
C THR A 544 44.52 27.00 22.86
N ASN A 545 45.56 27.02 23.68
CA ASN A 545 46.60 28.06 23.66
C ASN A 545 47.18 28.25 22.24
N ILE A 546 47.56 29.49 21.93
CA ILE A 546 48.06 29.98 20.64
C ILE A 546 49.14 29.09 19.96
N ARG A 547 49.92 28.33 20.73
CA ARG A 547 50.94 27.41 20.22
C ARG A 547 50.42 26.16 19.51
N ALA A 548 49.13 25.81 19.66
CA ALA A 548 48.49 24.63 19.03
C ALA A 548 47.60 24.99 17.83
N SER A 549 47.42 26.29 17.51
CA SER A 549 46.52 26.77 16.44
C SER A 549 46.95 26.39 15.02
N GLY A 550 48.22 25.97 14.83
CA GLY A 550 48.75 25.56 13.51
C GLY A 550 48.54 24.08 13.14
N LYS A 551 47.89 23.28 14.02
CA LYS A 551 47.56 21.88 13.77
C LYS A 551 46.04 21.63 13.92
N ASP A 552 45.23 22.40 13.21
CA ASP A 552 43.84 22.03 13.09
C ASP A 552 43.75 20.86 12.10
N GLU A 553 43.45 19.65 12.66
CA GLU A 553 43.11 18.49 11.86
C GLU A 553 41.83 18.81 11.09
N ALA A 554 41.81 18.50 9.79
CA ALA A 554 40.62 18.59 8.98
C ALA A 554 39.53 17.70 9.62
N ILE A 555 38.35 18.27 9.87
CA ILE A 555 37.22 17.52 10.37
C ILE A 555 36.59 16.77 9.17
N ASP A 556 36.76 15.46 9.15
CA ASP A 556 36.14 14.60 8.18
C ASP A 556 34.89 13.95 8.81
N LEU A 557 33.71 14.26 8.26
CA LEU A 557 32.44 13.79 8.74
C LEU A 557 31.88 12.76 7.76
N VAL A 558 31.53 11.59 8.29
CA VAL A 558 30.73 10.60 7.56
C VAL A 558 29.33 11.18 7.36
N PRO A 559 28.79 11.17 6.13
CA PRO A 559 27.44 11.64 5.88
C PRO A 559 26.42 10.94 6.81
N PRO A 560 25.46 11.68 7.39
CA PRO A 560 24.45 11.09 8.24
C PRO A 560 23.52 10.18 7.46
N ILE A 561 22.86 9.26 8.16
CA ILE A 561 21.79 8.43 7.60
C ILE A 561 20.58 9.32 7.36
N GLY A 562 20.11 9.41 6.11
CA GLY A 562 18.86 10.07 5.79
C GLY A 562 17.66 9.31 6.37
N LEU A 563 16.84 9.99 7.16
CA LEU A 563 15.63 9.41 7.71
C LEU A 563 14.48 9.52 6.68
N THR A 564 14.05 8.38 6.11
CA THR A 564 12.75 8.28 5.47
C THR A 564 11.69 7.96 6.50
N LEU A 565 10.43 8.19 6.19
CA LEU A 565 9.33 7.93 7.12
C LEU A 565 9.23 6.43 7.47
N GLU A 566 9.35 5.58 6.47
CA GLU A 566 9.34 4.13 6.62
C GLU A 566 10.48 3.68 7.54
N TYR A 567 11.70 4.09 7.23
CA TYR A 567 12.85 3.74 8.05
C TYR A 567 12.71 4.23 9.49
N ALA A 568 12.18 5.44 9.68
CA ALA A 568 12.00 6.02 11.02
C ALA A 568 10.98 5.22 11.85
N VAL A 569 9.85 4.83 11.26
CA VAL A 569 8.79 4.06 11.93
C VAL A 569 9.25 2.64 12.27
N GLU A 570 9.98 2.00 11.37
CA GLU A 570 10.56 0.66 11.61
C GLU A 570 11.68 0.67 12.65
N PHE A 571 12.47 1.75 12.68
CA PHE A 571 13.67 1.85 13.51
C PHE A 571 13.37 2.00 15.00
N ILE A 572 12.33 2.74 15.36
CA ILE A 572 12.06 3.12 16.75
C ILE A 572 11.72 1.92 17.65
N ALA A 573 12.15 2.01 18.92
CA ALA A 573 11.75 1.10 20.00
C ALA A 573 10.43 1.57 20.67
N ASP A 574 9.91 0.78 21.60
CA ASP A 574 8.63 1.02 22.27
C ASP A 574 8.62 2.29 23.15
N ASP A 575 9.78 2.72 23.62
CA ASP A 575 9.99 3.95 24.40
C ASP A 575 10.36 5.17 23.55
N GLU A 576 10.27 5.05 22.22
CA GLU A 576 10.64 6.07 21.25
C GLU A 576 9.45 6.52 20.42
N LEU A 577 9.56 7.71 19.82
CA LEU A 577 8.56 8.29 18.94
C LEU A 577 9.24 8.87 17.70
N VAL A 578 8.52 8.84 16.59
CA VAL A 578 8.87 9.60 15.37
C VAL A 578 8.12 10.91 15.39
N GLU A 579 8.83 12.00 15.30
CA GLU A 579 8.28 13.35 15.09
C GLU A 579 8.23 13.62 13.59
N ILE A 580 7.04 13.85 13.07
CA ILE A 580 6.76 14.02 11.65
C ILE A 580 6.25 15.44 11.42
N THR A 581 6.97 16.19 10.59
CA THR A 581 6.61 17.56 10.22
C THR A 581 6.67 17.71 8.69
N PRO A 582 6.13 18.76 8.10
CA PRO A 582 6.20 18.98 6.66
C PRO A 582 7.62 18.97 6.07
N ARG A 583 8.63 19.36 6.88
CA ARG A 583 10.02 19.52 6.41
C ARG A 583 10.99 18.51 6.99
N SER A 584 10.69 17.95 8.17
CA SER A 584 11.64 17.15 8.93
C SER A 584 11.00 15.89 9.49
N ILE A 585 11.80 14.82 9.56
CA ILE A 585 11.51 13.60 10.30
C ILE A 585 12.58 13.49 11.37
N ARG A 586 12.18 13.40 12.65
CA ARG A 586 13.08 13.33 13.78
C ARG A 586 12.69 12.17 14.69
N LEU A 587 13.66 11.58 15.35
CA LEU A 587 13.44 10.52 16.32
C LEU A 587 13.67 11.09 17.72
N ARG A 588 12.85 10.67 18.68
CA ARG A 588 13.03 11.10 20.05
C ARG A 588 12.60 10.04 21.06
N LYS A 589 13.11 10.13 22.27
CA LYS A 589 12.57 9.35 23.38
C LYS A 589 11.18 9.87 23.77
N ARG A 590 10.33 8.98 24.25
CA ARG A 590 9.01 9.31 24.77
C ARG A 590 9.12 10.30 25.93
N PHE A 591 10.01 10.01 26.88
CA PHE A 591 10.36 10.91 27.97
C PHE A 591 11.65 11.67 27.60
N LEU A 592 11.54 12.99 27.47
CA LEU A 592 12.67 13.81 27.02
C LEU A 592 13.75 13.93 28.09
N LYS A 593 13.36 14.08 29.37
CA LYS A 593 14.30 14.26 30.47
C LYS A 593 14.97 12.94 30.86
N GLU A 594 16.30 12.98 31.07
CA GLU A 594 17.05 11.77 31.43
C GLU A 594 16.58 11.15 32.75
N HIS A 595 16.23 11.98 33.75
CA HIS A 595 15.77 11.48 35.03
C HIS A 595 14.40 10.78 34.94
N GLU A 596 13.53 11.20 34.03
CA GLU A 596 12.24 10.54 33.76
C GLU A 596 12.47 9.18 33.12
N ARG A 597 13.34 9.08 32.12
CA ARG A 597 13.73 7.81 31.50
C ARG A 597 14.28 6.81 32.51
N ARG A 598 15.19 7.28 33.37
CA ARG A 598 15.75 6.44 34.44
C ARG A 598 14.70 5.96 35.48
N ARG A 599 13.70 6.80 35.76
CA ARG A 599 12.60 6.43 36.66
C ARG A 599 11.72 5.35 36.01
N GLU A 600 11.40 5.51 34.74
CA GLU A 600 10.58 4.55 34.00
C GLU A 600 11.27 3.19 33.86
N SER A 601 12.55 3.15 33.50
CA SER A 601 13.30 1.90 33.40
C SER A 601 13.40 1.15 34.75
N ARG A 602 13.44 1.87 35.88
CA ARG A 602 13.40 1.24 37.22
C ARG A 602 12.00 0.74 37.63
N ALA A 603 10.95 1.33 37.07
CA ALA A 603 9.58 0.90 37.31
C ALA A 603 9.19 -0.32 36.46
N ALA A 604 9.85 -0.50 35.34
CA ALA A 604 9.64 -1.64 34.41
C ALA A 604 10.49 -2.87 34.74
N ALA A 605 11.62 -2.70 35.51
CA ALA A 605 12.45 -3.77 36.04
C ALA A 605 11.92 -4.29 37.38
#